data_c191759a73ae984cefd1c782bcf829b4
#
_entry.id   c191759a73ae984cefd1c782bcf829b4
#
_cell.length_a   1.000
_cell.length_b   1.000
_cell.length_c   1.000
_cell.angle_alpha   90.00
_cell.angle_beta   90.00
_cell.angle_gamma   90.00
#
_symmetry.space_group_name_H-M   'P 1'
#
loop_
_entity.id
_entity.type
_entity.pdbx_description
1 polymer ?
#
loop_
_entity_poly.entity_id
_entity_poly.type
_entity_poly.pdbx_seq_one_letter_code
_entity_poly.pdbx_strand_id
1 'polypeptide(L)'
;LGIGQVELDIMDLADAVVVVLNPGWGDTFQANKAGLTEAGDLFVINKADKPDVAQTRSDLLESLSLLKTDHPPAVIDTVATEGQGIDEFWQALDDYRVRLASESELETRRAARRQRLLVKALRRQLQQRFDDFVASDEGADVLQALGLADVDLAATLDKVLAGVGRA
;
A
#
# COMPACT_ATOMS: atom_id res chain seq x y z
N LEU A 1 13.19 -7.44 -4.70
CA LEU A 1 12.55 -6.13 -4.82
C LEU A 1 11.94 -5.80 -3.47
N GLY A 2 12.36 -4.70 -2.82
CA GLY A 2 11.75 -4.27 -1.57
C GLY A 2 10.33 -3.78 -1.82
N ILE A 3 9.46 -3.87 -0.81
CA ILE A 3 8.13 -3.30 -0.90
C ILE A 3 8.29 -1.79 -0.78
N GLY A 4 8.19 -1.11 -1.90
CA GLY A 4 8.15 0.33 -1.97
C GLY A 4 6.72 0.87 -1.87
N GLN A 5 6.58 2.19 -1.87
CA GLN A 5 5.25 2.83 -1.87
C GLN A 5 4.38 2.44 -3.07
N VAL A 6 4.99 2.01 -4.19
CA VAL A 6 4.27 1.61 -5.42
C VAL A 6 3.53 0.30 -5.22
N GLU A 7 4.11 -0.65 -4.48
CA GLU A 7 3.47 -1.94 -4.19
C GLU A 7 2.29 -1.79 -3.22
N LEU A 8 2.36 -0.86 -2.28
CA LEU A 8 1.24 -0.54 -1.39
C LEU A 8 0.08 0.15 -2.12
N ASP A 9 0.35 0.80 -3.26
CA ASP A 9 -0.67 1.43 -4.09
C ASP A 9 -1.64 0.42 -4.72
N ILE A 10 -1.25 -0.87 -4.85
CA ILE A 10 -2.14 -1.93 -5.35
C ILE A 10 -3.35 -2.13 -4.44
N MET A 11 -3.20 -1.93 -3.13
CA MET A 11 -4.30 -2.03 -2.16
C MET A 11 -5.43 -1.02 -2.44
N ASP A 12 -5.09 0.09 -3.10
CA ASP A 12 -6.06 1.11 -3.49
C ASP A 12 -6.78 0.78 -4.81
N LEU A 13 -6.39 -0.30 -5.50
CA LEU A 13 -6.94 -0.69 -6.80
C LEU A 13 -7.69 -2.03 -6.77
N ALA A 14 -7.36 -2.92 -5.83
CA ALA A 14 -7.88 -4.27 -5.76
C ALA A 14 -8.94 -4.44 -4.65
N ASP A 15 -9.88 -5.36 -4.84
CA ASP A 15 -10.82 -5.81 -3.80
C ASP A 15 -10.20 -6.92 -2.93
N ALA A 16 -9.20 -7.64 -3.46
CA ALA A 16 -8.40 -8.62 -2.76
C ALA A 16 -6.92 -8.47 -3.16
N VAL A 17 -6.03 -8.56 -2.20
CA VAL A 17 -4.58 -8.50 -2.39
C VAL A 17 -3.99 -9.86 -2.05
N VAL A 18 -3.35 -10.49 -3.03
CA VAL A 18 -2.62 -11.75 -2.84
C VAL A 18 -1.13 -11.44 -2.76
N VAL A 19 -0.51 -11.79 -1.64
CA VAL A 19 0.93 -11.66 -1.46
C VAL A 19 1.59 -12.99 -1.82
N VAL A 20 2.46 -12.98 -2.83
CA VAL A 20 3.21 -14.17 -3.25
C VAL A 20 4.64 -14.09 -2.72
N LEU A 21 5.00 -15.09 -1.92
CA LEU A 21 6.33 -15.26 -1.34
C LEU A 21 7.05 -16.43 -2.00
N ASN A 22 8.36 -16.42 -1.98
CA ASN A 22 9.19 -17.57 -2.33
C ASN A 22 10.02 -18.00 -1.10
N PRO A 23 10.37 -19.29 -0.97
CA PRO A 23 11.30 -19.74 0.07
C PRO A 23 12.65 -19.01 -0.01
N GLY A 24 13.30 -18.81 1.13
CA GLY A 24 14.60 -18.15 1.21
C GLY A 24 14.56 -16.60 1.28
N TRP A 25 13.39 -16.00 1.46
CA TRP A 25 13.23 -14.53 1.59
C TRP A 25 13.50 -13.99 3.01
N GLY A 26 14.13 -14.79 3.89
CA GLY A 26 14.27 -14.52 5.31
C GLY A 26 14.58 -13.07 5.67
N ASP A 27 15.69 -12.51 5.19
CA ASP A 27 16.10 -11.14 5.53
C ASP A 27 15.18 -10.07 4.92
N THR A 28 14.74 -10.27 3.67
CA THR A 28 13.84 -9.33 2.98
C THR A 28 12.43 -9.36 3.59
N PHE A 29 11.97 -10.54 4.02
CA PHE A 29 10.69 -10.68 4.70
C PHE A 29 10.74 -10.00 6.07
N GLN A 30 11.80 -10.22 6.86
CA GLN A 30 11.95 -9.59 8.17
C GLN A 30 11.97 -8.06 8.08
N ALA A 31 12.62 -7.48 7.06
CA ALA A 31 12.67 -6.03 6.87
C ALA A 31 11.31 -5.40 6.53
N ASN A 32 10.39 -6.16 5.93
CA ASN A 32 9.09 -5.66 5.44
C ASN A 32 7.88 -6.34 6.11
N LYS A 33 8.11 -7.14 7.13
CA LYS A 33 7.16 -8.04 7.78
C LYS A 33 5.82 -7.38 8.11
N ALA A 34 5.84 -6.23 8.80
CA ALA A 34 4.62 -5.54 9.22
C ALA A 34 3.80 -5.03 8.03
N GLY A 35 4.42 -4.36 7.06
CA GLY A 35 3.72 -3.83 5.90
C GLY A 35 3.10 -4.92 5.02
N LEU A 36 3.79 -6.07 4.85
CA LEU A 36 3.29 -7.21 4.08
C LEU A 36 2.06 -7.85 4.72
N THR A 37 2.15 -8.13 6.03
CA THR A 37 1.07 -8.80 6.75
C THR A 37 -0.19 -7.95 6.87
N GLU A 38 -0.04 -6.62 6.94
CA GLU A 38 -1.17 -5.70 6.95
C GLU A 38 -1.79 -5.50 5.55
N ALA A 39 -1.01 -5.72 4.48
CA ALA A 39 -1.44 -5.49 3.11
C ALA A 39 -2.17 -6.68 2.48
N GLY A 40 -1.84 -7.91 2.88
CA GLY A 40 -2.30 -9.14 2.22
C GLY A 40 -3.62 -9.67 2.78
N ASP A 41 -4.54 -9.96 1.89
CA ASP A 41 -5.79 -10.68 2.21
C ASP A 41 -5.62 -12.19 2.09
N LEU A 42 -4.72 -12.67 1.20
CA LEU A 42 -4.29 -14.04 1.06
C LEU A 42 -2.78 -14.10 0.85
N PHE A 43 -2.17 -15.19 1.25
CA PHE A 43 -0.73 -15.42 1.08
C PHE A 43 -0.49 -16.72 0.32
N VAL A 44 0.41 -16.67 -0.65
CA VAL A 44 0.86 -17.82 -1.41
C VAL A 44 2.36 -17.99 -1.21
N ILE A 45 2.80 -19.15 -0.79
CA ILE A 45 4.21 -19.51 -0.78
C ILE A 45 4.46 -20.36 -2.03
N ASN A 46 4.95 -19.70 -3.08
CA ASN A 46 5.25 -20.38 -4.33
C ASN A 46 6.63 -21.05 -4.29
N LYS A 47 6.87 -22.01 -5.16
CA LYS A 47 8.05 -22.88 -5.16
C LYS A 47 8.15 -23.69 -3.86
N ALA A 48 7.03 -24.24 -3.42
CA ALA A 48 6.95 -25.05 -2.21
C ALA A 48 7.72 -26.39 -2.29
N ASP A 49 8.28 -26.69 -3.45
CA ASP A 49 9.24 -27.79 -3.67
C ASP A 49 10.64 -27.49 -3.08
N LYS A 50 10.92 -26.26 -2.65
CA LYS A 50 12.23 -25.87 -2.11
C LYS A 50 12.36 -26.17 -0.62
N PRO A 51 13.58 -26.43 -0.12
CA PRO A 51 13.81 -26.89 1.26
C PRO A 51 13.38 -25.86 2.31
N ASP A 52 13.46 -24.54 2.03
CA ASP A 52 13.21 -23.47 2.99
C ASP A 52 11.72 -23.11 3.13
N VAL A 53 10.82 -23.83 2.48
CA VAL A 53 9.37 -23.54 2.50
C VAL A 53 8.79 -23.62 3.92
N ALA A 54 9.19 -24.63 4.69
CA ALA A 54 8.68 -24.82 6.05
C ALA A 54 9.05 -23.65 6.98
N GLN A 55 10.27 -23.14 6.86
CA GLN A 55 10.72 -21.97 7.63
C GLN A 55 9.95 -20.73 7.21
N THR A 56 9.86 -20.44 5.90
CA THR A 56 9.11 -19.29 5.36
C THR A 56 7.65 -19.32 5.81
N ARG A 57 7.02 -20.50 5.80
CA ARG A 57 5.65 -20.68 6.28
C ARG A 57 5.52 -20.40 7.78
N SER A 58 6.46 -20.91 8.59
CA SER A 58 6.47 -20.69 10.04
C SER A 58 6.58 -19.22 10.38
N ASP A 59 7.53 -18.50 9.75
CA ASP A 59 7.77 -17.07 9.96
C ASP A 59 6.57 -16.23 9.55
N LEU A 60 5.90 -16.60 8.45
CA LEU A 60 4.69 -15.94 8.00
C LEU A 60 3.53 -16.14 8.98
N LEU A 61 3.26 -17.39 9.38
CA LEU A 61 2.20 -17.72 10.32
C LEU A 61 2.39 -17.05 11.68
N GLU A 62 3.64 -16.99 12.18
CA GLU A 62 3.96 -16.23 13.39
C GLU A 62 3.57 -14.76 13.24
N SER A 63 3.90 -14.15 12.09
CA SER A 63 3.56 -12.76 11.81
C SER A 63 2.06 -12.53 11.73
N LEU A 64 1.33 -13.41 11.04
CA LEU A 64 -0.11 -13.32 10.90
C LEU A 64 -0.83 -13.53 12.23
N SER A 65 -0.24 -14.30 13.16
CA SER A 65 -0.81 -14.52 14.50
C SER A 65 -0.87 -13.24 15.35
N LEU A 66 -0.09 -12.22 15.00
CA LEU A 66 -0.10 -10.92 15.66
C LEU A 66 -1.24 -10.01 15.19
N LEU A 67 -1.89 -10.34 14.06
CA LEU A 67 -3.05 -9.61 13.58
C LEU A 67 -4.25 -9.86 14.49
N LYS A 68 -4.88 -8.78 14.93
CA LYS A 68 -6.14 -8.84 15.68
C LYS A 68 -7.31 -8.94 14.69
N THR A 69 -7.58 -10.14 14.19
CA THR A 69 -8.66 -10.38 13.23
C THR A 69 -9.39 -11.68 13.55
N ASP A 70 -10.70 -11.69 13.38
CA ASP A 70 -11.53 -12.90 13.50
C ASP A 70 -11.37 -13.83 12.28
N HIS A 71 -10.83 -13.29 11.18
CA HIS A 71 -10.62 -14.00 9.92
C HIS A 71 -9.15 -13.86 9.47
N PRO A 72 -8.25 -14.70 9.98
CA PRO A 72 -6.85 -14.66 9.58
C PRO A 72 -6.72 -15.00 8.09
N PRO A 73 -5.79 -14.33 7.37
CA PRO A 73 -5.53 -14.61 5.97
C PRO A 73 -5.13 -16.07 5.73
N ALA A 74 -5.64 -16.65 4.65
CA ALA A 74 -5.25 -18.00 4.24
C ALA A 74 -3.80 -18.00 3.71
N VAL A 75 -3.05 -19.07 4.02
CA VAL A 75 -1.69 -19.29 3.52
C VAL A 75 -1.67 -20.59 2.73
N ILE A 76 -1.39 -20.50 1.44
CA ILE A 76 -1.43 -21.60 0.48
C ILE A 76 -0.02 -21.86 -0.07
N ASP A 77 0.41 -23.11 -0.07
CA ASP A 77 1.66 -23.53 -0.68
C ASP A 77 1.41 -23.94 -2.14
N THR A 78 2.24 -23.45 -3.07
CA THR A 78 2.09 -23.76 -4.49
C THR A 78 3.42 -24.16 -5.14
N VAL A 79 3.34 -25.04 -6.16
CA VAL A 79 4.39 -25.21 -7.16
C VAL A 79 3.76 -24.84 -8.51
N ALA A 80 3.77 -23.55 -8.83
CA ALA A 80 2.99 -23.02 -9.95
C ALA A 80 3.36 -23.64 -11.30
N THR A 81 4.61 -24.05 -11.48
CA THR A 81 5.09 -24.73 -12.72
C THR A 81 4.49 -26.12 -12.91
N GLU A 82 4.01 -26.75 -11.84
CA GLU A 82 3.43 -28.10 -11.82
C GLU A 82 1.91 -28.06 -11.61
N GLY A 83 1.34 -26.86 -11.40
CA GLY A 83 -0.08 -26.71 -11.07
C GLY A 83 -0.45 -27.13 -9.64
N GLN A 84 0.51 -27.54 -8.82
CA GLN A 84 0.26 -27.96 -7.45
C GLN A 84 -0.17 -26.78 -6.59
N GLY A 85 -1.24 -26.96 -5.78
CA GLY A 85 -1.77 -25.93 -4.88
C GLY A 85 -2.59 -24.84 -5.58
N ILE A 86 -2.79 -24.93 -6.89
CA ILE A 86 -3.54 -23.91 -7.65
C ILE A 86 -5.04 -24.03 -7.39
N ASP A 87 -5.59 -25.21 -7.29
CA ASP A 87 -7.01 -25.42 -6.99
C ASP A 87 -7.34 -24.93 -5.56
N GLU A 88 -6.48 -25.20 -4.60
CA GLU A 88 -6.59 -24.72 -3.22
C GLU A 88 -6.53 -23.18 -3.15
N PHE A 89 -5.63 -22.59 -3.95
CA PHE A 89 -5.57 -21.11 -4.05
C PHE A 89 -6.87 -20.52 -4.61
N TRP A 90 -7.41 -21.10 -5.69
CA TRP A 90 -8.67 -20.64 -6.28
C TRP A 90 -9.85 -20.78 -5.32
N GLN A 91 -9.91 -21.90 -4.58
CA GLN A 91 -10.93 -22.11 -3.56
C GLN A 91 -10.83 -21.05 -2.46
N ALA A 92 -9.64 -20.81 -1.91
CA ALA A 92 -9.42 -19.82 -0.87
C ALA A 92 -9.78 -18.39 -1.34
N LEU A 93 -9.49 -18.06 -2.60
CA LEU A 93 -9.85 -16.77 -3.19
C LEU A 93 -11.36 -16.63 -3.35
N ASP A 94 -12.06 -17.69 -3.78
CA ASP A 94 -13.52 -17.67 -3.93
C ASP A 94 -14.22 -17.61 -2.57
N ASP A 95 -13.76 -18.34 -1.58
CA ASP A 95 -14.26 -18.29 -0.20
C ASP A 95 -14.10 -16.87 0.39
N TYR A 96 -12.95 -16.25 0.16
CA TYR A 96 -12.70 -14.86 0.55
C TYR A 96 -13.68 -13.89 -0.12
N ARG A 97 -13.89 -14.02 -1.42
CA ARG A 97 -14.84 -13.22 -2.19
C ARG A 97 -16.27 -13.36 -1.68
N VAL A 98 -16.70 -14.60 -1.44
CA VAL A 98 -18.05 -14.89 -0.91
C VAL A 98 -18.23 -14.27 0.48
N ARG A 99 -17.24 -14.39 1.34
CA ARG A 99 -17.25 -13.78 2.66
C ARG A 99 -17.39 -12.25 2.58
N LEU A 100 -16.56 -11.59 1.79
CA LEU A 100 -16.63 -10.14 1.60
C LEU A 100 -18.02 -9.67 1.15
N ALA A 101 -18.64 -10.42 0.24
CA ALA A 101 -19.96 -10.09 -0.28
C ALA A 101 -21.06 -10.29 0.78
N SER A 102 -20.97 -11.37 1.57
CA SER A 102 -22.00 -11.72 2.60
C SER A 102 -22.01 -10.76 3.78
N GLU A 103 -20.85 -10.23 4.17
CA GLU A 103 -20.69 -9.36 5.35
C GLU A 103 -20.87 -7.87 5.02
N SER A 104 -21.24 -7.52 3.78
CA SER A 104 -21.29 -6.14 3.29
C SER A 104 -19.94 -5.40 3.45
N GLU A 105 -18.88 -6.15 3.71
CA GLU A 105 -17.53 -5.63 3.90
C GLU A 105 -16.96 -5.07 2.60
N LEU A 106 -17.33 -5.66 1.47
CA LEU A 106 -16.89 -5.25 0.14
C LEU A 106 -17.23 -3.78 -0.15
N GLU A 107 -18.46 -3.35 0.13
CA GLU A 107 -18.87 -1.97 -0.11
C GLU A 107 -18.19 -1.00 0.87
N THR A 108 -18.00 -1.41 2.12
CA THR A 108 -17.26 -0.63 3.11
C THR A 108 -15.81 -0.44 2.69
N ARG A 109 -15.14 -1.50 2.24
CA ARG A 109 -13.76 -1.45 1.71
C ARG A 109 -13.67 -0.57 0.47
N ARG A 110 -14.62 -0.69 -0.45
CA ARG A 110 -14.70 0.14 -1.66
C ARG A 110 -14.94 1.62 -1.34
N ALA A 111 -15.78 1.92 -0.37
CA ALA A 111 -16.01 3.30 0.07
C ALA A 111 -14.75 3.90 0.69
N ALA A 112 -14.08 3.20 1.59
CA ALA A 112 -12.82 3.63 2.18
C ALA A 112 -11.71 3.81 1.12
N ARG A 113 -11.65 2.90 0.14
CA ARG A 113 -10.72 3.01 -0.99
C ARG A 113 -11.00 4.26 -1.82
N ARG A 114 -12.24 4.53 -2.21
CA ARG A 114 -12.62 5.75 -2.95
C ARG A 114 -12.21 7.01 -2.20
N GLN A 115 -12.38 7.02 -0.88
CA GLN A 115 -11.96 8.14 -0.03
C GLN A 115 -10.44 8.34 -0.05
N ARG A 116 -9.66 7.25 0.12
CA ARG A 116 -8.19 7.32 0.05
C ARG A 116 -7.70 7.80 -1.32
N LEU A 117 -8.27 7.27 -2.41
CA LEU A 117 -7.92 7.70 -3.77
C LEU A 117 -8.21 9.18 -4.01
N LEU A 118 -9.36 9.68 -3.52
CA LEU A 118 -9.69 11.10 -3.61
C LEU A 118 -8.67 11.96 -2.86
N VAL A 119 -8.35 11.60 -1.61
CA VAL A 119 -7.36 12.33 -0.80
C VAL A 119 -5.98 12.32 -1.48
N LYS A 120 -5.57 11.18 -2.06
CA LYS A 120 -4.31 11.04 -2.80
C LYS A 120 -4.30 11.92 -4.06
N ALA A 121 -5.38 11.92 -4.83
CA ALA A 121 -5.53 12.77 -6.00
C ALA A 121 -5.49 14.26 -5.64
N LEU A 122 -6.18 14.66 -4.57
CA LEU A 122 -6.15 16.05 -4.08
C LEU A 122 -4.75 16.47 -3.64
N ARG A 123 -4.05 15.62 -2.88
CA ARG A 123 -2.66 15.90 -2.47
C ARG A 123 -1.75 16.10 -3.67
N ARG A 124 -1.87 15.22 -4.68
CA ARG A 124 -1.07 15.32 -5.91
C ARG A 124 -1.37 16.62 -6.65
N GLN A 125 -2.64 16.99 -6.76
CA GLN A 125 -3.04 18.22 -7.45
C GLN A 125 -2.56 19.48 -6.69
N LEU A 126 -2.65 19.46 -5.36
CA LEU A 126 -2.13 20.57 -4.54
C LEU A 126 -0.61 20.67 -4.65
N GLN A 127 0.10 19.54 -4.63
CA GLN A 127 1.55 19.52 -4.83
C GLN A 127 1.93 20.10 -6.21
N GLN A 128 1.24 19.69 -7.26
CA GLN A 128 1.48 20.20 -8.61
C GLN A 128 1.27 21.70 -8.67
N ARG A 129 0.17 22.21 -8.14
CA ARG A 129 -0.10 23.67 -8.08
C ARG A 129 0.95 24.42 -7.28
N PHE A 130 1.43 23.82 -6.19
CA PHE A 130 2.51 24.41 -5.40
C PHE A 130 3.81 24.47 -6.22
N ASP A 131 4.17 23.39 -6.89
CA ASP A 131 5.38 23.32 -7.73
C ASP A 131 5.30 24.32 -8.89
N ASP A 132 4.13 24.44 -9.54
CA ASP A 132 3.87 25.39 -10.61
C ASP A 132 3.97 26.85 -10.10
N PHE A 133 3.43 27.14 -8.92
CA PHE A 133 3.56 28.46 -8.28
C PHE A 133 5.02 28.77 -7.97
N VAL A 134 5.76 27.86 -7.36
CA VAL A 134 7.18 28.04 -7.02
C VAL A 134 8.03 28.29 -8.28
N ALA A 135 7.67 27.69 -9.40
CA ALA A 135 8.34 27.87 -10.69
C ALA A 135 7.94 29.17 -11.42
N SER A 136 6.89 29.87 -10.96
CA SER A 136 6.43 31.13 -11.54
C SER A 136 7.28 32.34 -11.08
N ASP A 137 7.21 33.45 -11.81
CA ASP A 137 7.87 34.70 -11.42
C ASP A 137 7.42 35.19 -10.05
N GLU A 138 6.10 35.10 -9.78
CA GLU A 138 5.51 35.49 -8.47
C GLU A 138 6.07 34.63 -7.32
N GLY A 139 6.21 33.30 -7.55
CA GLY A 139 6.79 32.38 -6.58
C GLY A 139 8.28 32.63 -6.35
N ALA A 140 9.03 32.90 -7.41
CA ALA A 140 10.45 33.22 -7.32
C ALA A 140 10.67 34.50 -6.49
N ASP A 141 9.87 35.55 -6.71
CA ASP A 141 9.94 36.80 -5.94
C ASP A 141 9.64 36.55 -4.44
N VAL A 142 8.65 35.74 -4.13
CA VAL A 142 8.31 35.38 -2.74
C VAL A 142 9.44 34.62 -2.07
N LEU A 143 10.05 33.63 -2.77
CA LEU A 143 11.17 32.85 -2.24
C LEU A 143 12.42 33.69 -2.07
N GLN A 144 12.69 34.64 -2.98
CA GLN A 144 13.81 35.55 -2.86
C GLN A 144 13.65 36.47 -1.65
N ALA A 145 12.44 36.95 -1.40
CA ALA A 145 12.12 37.78 -0.23
C ALA A 145 12.41 37.04 1.10
N LEU A 146 12.22 35.72 1.15
CA LEU A 146 12.55 34.89 2.34
C LEU A 146 14.03 34.86 2.70
N GLY A 147 14.93 35.22 1.77
CA GLY A 147 16.38 35.33 2.01
C GLY A 147 16.78 36.64 2.72
N LEU A 148 15.87 37.57 2.92
CA LEU A 148 16.13 38.83 3.60
C LEU A 148 15.91 38.73 5.12
N ALA A 149 16.74 39.41 5.91
CA ALA A 149 16.61 39.43 7.36
C ALA A 149 15.41 40.30 7.76
N ASP A 150 14.35 39.79 8.26
CA ASP A 150 13.13 40.45 8.74
C ASP A 150 11.86 40.08 7.93
N VAL A 151 11.71 38.77 7.63
CA VAL A 151 10.53 38.30 6.91
C VAL A 151 9.45 37.84 7.89
N ASP A 152 8.24 38.39 7.75
CA ASP A 152 7.06 37.81 8.38
C ASP A 152 6.65 36.52 7.68
N LEU A 153 7.02 35.38 8.29
CA LEU A 153 6.71 34.08 7.77
C LEU A 153 5.21 33.81 7.63
N ALA A 154 4.38 34.36 8.54
CA ALA A 154 2.93 34.15 8.48
C ALA A 154 2.33 34.88 7.27
N ALA A 155 2.68 36.16 7.08
CA ALA A 155 2.23 36.93 5.93
C ALA A 155 2.75 36.33 4.60
N THR A 156 3.96 35.76 4.61
CA THR A 156 4.53 35.09 3.43
C THR A 156 3.80 33.79 3.11
N LEU A 157 3.47 32.99 4.12
CA LEU A 157 2.68 31.78 3.96
C LEU A 157 1.30 32.09 3.36
N ASP A 158 0.62 33.12 3.83
CA ASP A 158 -0.67 33.54 3.29
C ASP A 158 -0.58 33.94 1.80
N LYS A 159 0.50 34.60 1.38
CA LYS A 159 0.74 34.91 -0.04
C LYS A 159 0.94 33.65 -0.88
N VAL A 160 1.75 32.69 -0.39
CA VAL A 160 1.97 31.40 -1.06
C VAL A 160 0.64 30.66 -1.21
N LEU A 161 -0.14 30.54 -0.15
CA LEU A 161 -1.44 29.85 -0.19
C LEU A 161 -2.42 30.52 -1.14
N ALA A 162 -2.45 31.85 -1.20
CA ALA A 162 -3.29 32.60 -2.14
C ALA A 162 -2.81 32.41 -3.59
N GLY A 163 -1.50 32.33 -3.84
CA GLY A 163 -0.91 32.04 -5.15
C GLY A 163 -1.24 30.65 -5.65
N VAL A 164 -1.02 29.62 -4.83
CA VAL A 164 -1.35 28.23 -5.12
C VAL A 164 -2.85 28.02 -5.37
N GLY A 165 -3.72 28.82 -4.72
CA GLY A 165 -5.17 28.76 -4.95
C GLY A 165 -5.62 29.34 -6.29
N ARG A 166 -4.78 30.15 -6.97
CA ARG A 166 -5.05 30.76 -8.29
C ARG A 166 -4.44 29.98 -9.45
N ALA A 167 -3.38 29.20 -9.22
CA ALA A 167 -2.74 28.31 -10.18
C ALA A 167 -3.57 27.03 -10.37
#